data_3a24629f523bc3253837003e6ff1e331
#
_entry.id   3a24629f523bc3253837003e6ff1e331
#
_cell.length_a   1.000
_cell.length_b   1.000
_cell.length_c   1.000
_cell.angle_alpha   90.00
_cell.angle_beta   90.00
_cell.angle_gamma   90.00
#
_symmetry.space_group_name_H-M   'P 1'
#
loop_
_entity.id
_entity.type
_entity.pdbx_description
1 polymer ?
#
loop_
_entity_poly.entity_id
_entity_poly.type
_entity_poly.pdbx_seq_one_letter_code
_entity_poly.pdbx_strand_id
1 'polypeptide(L)'
;GTSGLRKSTLRFQEEHYLEIFIEAILQSLEDLKGSTLVVGGDGRYGNIEAIEKIVQICIAHKVQKVIVPKYGLLSTPATSHLIRKEKAIGGIILSASHNPGGIDGDFGVKLNISNGGPAPEIITNKIFKASQLLTSYKICKIQLPDFSEYGTYSYGETTLEIIDGLKDYSNLMEKIFDFDQISDFLKKDFSLIFDAMNAVTGPYAKNIFVEKMGLAHDCVMNGNPLKDFGGLHPDPNLTYASQLADLLLNKKSYSFGAACDGDGDRNMILGRGCFVNPSDSLAVITANAKCVPGYKDGITGVARSMPTSSAVDNVARALNIPC
;
A
#
# COMPACT_ATOMS: atom_id res chain seq x y z
N GLY A 1 0.59 -7.92 -15.89
CA GLY A 1 1.81 -7.15 -15.65
C GLY A 1 2.14 -7.05 -14.16
N THR A 2 3.28 -6.50 -13.82
CA THR A 2 3.77 -6.38 -12.43
C THR A 2 2.88 -5.53 -11.52
N SER A 3 2.07 -4.64 -12.10
CA SER A 3 1.06 -3.85 -11.37
C SER A 3 -0.26 -4.61 -11.11
N GLY A 4 -0.30 -5.90 -11.33
CA GLY A 4 -1.45 -6.75 -11.10
C GLY A 4 -2.47 -6.74 -12.24
N LEU A 5 -3.62 -7.37 -11.97
CA LEU A 5 -4.80 -7.36 -12.84
C LEU A 5 -5.72 -6.22 -12.39
N ARG A 6 -6.08 -5.32 -13.31
CA ARG A 6 -7.05 -4.24 -13.08
C ARG A 6 -8.14 -4.30 -14.11
N LYS A 7 -9.39 -4.22 -13.68
CA LYS A 7 -10.61 -4.20 -14.50
C LYS A 7 -11.68 -3.40 -13.76
N SER A 8 -12.80 -3.13 -14.43
CA SER A 8 -13.95 -2.54 -13.76
C SER A 8 -14.41 -3.39 -12.56
N THR A 9 -14.93 -2.73 -11.53
CA THR A 9 -15.50 -3.39 -10.35
C THR A 9 -16.56 -4.42 -10.75
N LEU A 10 -17.42 -4.06 -11.68
CA LEU A 10 -18.46 -4.98 -12.22
C LEU A 10 -17.87 -6.25 -12.82
N ARG A 11 -16.72 -6.15 -13.51
CA ARG A 11 -16.03 -7.34 -14.05
C ARG A 11 -15.57 -8.29 -12.96
N PHE A 12 -15.06 -7.76 -11.85
CA PHE A 12 -14.64 -8.59 -10.72
C PHE A 12 -15.82 -9.19 -9.93
N GLN A 13 -17.03 -8.63 -10.08
CA GLN A 13 -18.25 -9.16 -9.50
C GLN A 13 -18.90 -10.25 -10.33
N GLU A 14 -18.47 -10.43 -11.59
CA GLU A 14 -18.95 -11.56 -12.39
C GLU A 14 -18.65 -12.89 -11.70
N GLU A 15 -19.58 -13.81 -11.81
CA GLU A 15 -19.48 -15.11 -11.17
C GLU A 15 -18.18 -15.84 -11.58
N HIS A 16 -17.44 -16.32 -10.59
CA HIS A 16 -16.17 -17.04 -10.71
C HIS A 16 -14.97 -16.24 -11.23
N TYR A 17 -15.10 -14.97 -11.62
CA TYR A 17 -14.00 -14.21 -12.23
C TYR A 17 -12.83 -13.99 -11.25
N LEU A 18 -13.14 -13.50 -10.05
CA LEU A 18 -12.14 -13.30 -9.00
C LEU A 18 -11.56 -14.65 -8.55
N GLU A 19 -12.42 -15.63 -8.30
CA GLU A 19 -12.04 -16.93 -7.77
C GLU A 19 -11.06 -17.67 -8.69
N ILE A 20 -11.30 -17.67 -9.99
CA ILE A 20 -10.40 -18.25 -10.99
C ILE A 20 -9.04 -17.54 -10.99
N PHE A 21 -9.03 -16.20 -10.84
CA PHE A 21 -7.78 -15.48 -10.82
C PHE A 21 -6.99 -15.75 -9.53
N ILE A 22 -7.65 -15.86 -8.37
CA ILE A 22 -7.01 -16.24 -7.10
C ILE A 22 -6.49 -17.68 -7.17
N GLU A 23 -7.25 -18.60 -7.74
CA GLU A 23 -6.78 -19.98 -7.97
C GLU A 23 -5.48 -19.99 -8.80
N ALA A 24 -5.43 -19.19 -9.88
CA ALA A 24 -4.24 -19.05 -10.71
C ALA A 24 -3.04 -18.47 -9.94
N ILE A 25 -3.27 -17.52 -9.05
CA ILE A 25 -2.23 -16.98 -8.17
C ILE A 25 -1.70 -18.09 -7.25
N LEU A 26 -2.58 -18.80 -6.54
CA LEU A 26 -2.16 -19.84 -5.60
C LEU A 26 -1.42 -20.98 -6.29
N GLN A 27 -1.87 -21.41 -7.48
CA GLN A 27 -1.16 -22.40 -8.28
C GLN A 27 0.21 -21.96 -8.79
N SER A 28 0.47 -20.65 -8.82
CA SER A 28 1.77 -20.11 -9.22
C SER A 28 2.77 -19.99 -8.08
N LEU A 29 2.28 -20.04 -6.83
CA LEU A 29 3.10 -20.04 -5.62
C LEU A 29 3.52 -21.49 -5.28
N GLU A 30 4.76 -21.63 -4.84
CA GLU A 30 5.28 -22.91 -4.38
C GLU A 30 4.98 -23.09 -2.89
N ASP A 31 4.86 -24.35 -2.43
CA ASP A 31 4.75 -24.73 -1.03
C ASP A 31 3.66 -24.02 -0.20
N LEU A 32 2.43 -24.01 -0.72
CA LEU A 32 1.29 -23.42 0.00
C LEU A 32 1.04 -24.06 1.39
N LYS A 33 1.28 -25.37 1.51
CA LYS A 33 1.18 -26.06 2.80
C LYS A 33 2.32 -25.62 3.73
N GLY A 34 1.97 -25.23 4.94
CA GLY A 34 2.95 -24.73 5.91
C GLY A 34 3.37 -23.28 5.69
N SER A 35 2.73 -22.57 4.74
CA SER A 35 3.06 -21.19 4.41
C SER A 35 2.13 -20.16 5.06
N THR A 36 2.62 -18.93 5.13
CA THR A 36 1.84 -17.74 5.51
C THR A 36 1.56 -16.89 4.28
N LEU A 37 0.33 -16.37 4.16
CA LEU A 37 -0.08 -15.42 3.13
C LEU A 37 -0.68 -14.18 3.78
N VAL A 38 -0.31 -12.99 3.30
CA VAL A 38 -0.91 -11.72 3.73
C VAL A 38 -1.98 -11.31 2.72
N VAL A 39 -3.16 -10.88 3.18
CA VAL A 39 -4.26 -10.44 2.33
C VAL A 39 -4.85 -9.14 2.84
N GLY A 40 -4.91 -8.10 2.02
CA GLY A 40 -5.51 -6.82 2.38
C GLY A 40 -5.62 -5.91 1.16
N GLY A 41 -6.11 -4.69 1.35
CA GLY A 41 -6.26 -3.76 0.25
C GLY A 41 -6.55 -2.33 0.67
N ASP A 42 -6.86 -1.49 -0.29
CA ASP A 42 -7.05 -0.05 -0.10
C ASP A 42 -8.47 0.35 0.38
N GLY A 43 -9.35 -0.62 0.57
CA GLY A 43 -10.70 -0.39 1.11
C GLY A 43 -11.73 0.03 0.06
N ARG A 44 -11.39 0.01 -1.23
CA ARG A 44 -12.35 0.29 -2.31
C ARG A 44 -13.54 -0.66 -2.31
N TYR A 45 -14.58 -0.32 -3.05
CA TYR A 45 -15.78 -1.14 -3.19
C TYR A 45 -15.44 -2.58 -3.58
N GLY A 46 -16.01 -3.56 -2.88
CA GLY A 46 -15.76 -4.99 -3.09
C GLY A 46 -14.55 -5.56 -2.34
N ASN A 47 -13.82 -4.74 -1.55
CA ASN A 47 -12.61 -5.18 -0.85
C ASN A 47 -12.86 -6.32 0.16
N ILE A 48 -13.85 -6.18 1.03
CA ILE A 48 -14.16 -7.18 2.07
C ILE A 48 -14.70 -8.46 1.45
N GLU A 49 -15.62 -8.34 0.51
CA GLU A 49 -16.22 -9.47 -0.21
C GLU A 49 -15.14 -10.29 -0.96
N ALA A 50 -14.14 -9.60 -1.51
CA ALA A 50 -13.00 -10.27 -2.15
C ALA A 50 -12.09 -10.96 -1.12
N ILE A 51 -11.82 -10.33 0.03
CA ILE A 51 -11.03 -10.94 1.11
C ILE A 51 -11.71 -12.22 1.61
N GLU A 52 -13.02 -12.21 1.82
CA GLU A 52 -13.77 -13.40 2.25
C GLU A 52 -13.55 -14.58 1.27
N LYS A 53 -13.72 -14.33 -0.03
CA LYS A 53 -13.48 -15.35 -1.06
C LYS A 53 -12.04 -15.84 -1.07
N ILE A 54 -11.07 -14.94 -0.95
CA ILE A 54 -9.64 -15.30 -0.93
C ILE A 54 -9.33 -16.18 0.28
N VAL A 55 -9.81 -15.82 1.47
CA VAL A 55 -9.61 -16.61 2.70
C VAL A 55 -10.24 -18.00 2.53
N GLN A 56 -11.47 -18.10 2.02
CA GLN A 56 -12.14 -19.36 1.78
C GLN A 56 -11.39 -20.25 0.76
N ILE A 57 -10.77 -19.66 -0.26
CA ILE A 57 -9.92 -20.37 -1.23
C ILE A 57 -8.62 -20.82 -0.56
N CYS A 58 -7.98 -19.97 0.23
CA CYS A 58 -6.77 -20.31 1.00
C CYS A 58 -7.01 -21.50 1.96
N ILE A 59 -8.17 -21.53 2.62
CA ILE A 59 -8.56 -22.66 3.49
C ILE A 59 -8.69 -23.94 2.67
N ALA A 60 -9.32 -23.88 1.49
CA ALA A 60 -9.46 -25.05 0.60
C ALA A 60 -8.10 -25.56 0.09
N HIS A 61 -7.11 -24.67 -0.04
CA HIS A 61 -5.73 -24.99 -0.40
C HIS A 61 -4.82 -25.34 0.79
N LYS A 62 -5.35 -25.30 2.03
CA LYS A 62 -4.61 -25.61 3.25
C LYS A 62 -3.39 -24.70 3.47
N VAL A 63 -3.51 -23.42 3.11
CA VAL A 63 -2.54 -22.39 3.50
C VAL A 63 -2.50 -22.37 5.03
N GLN A 64 -1.32 -22.53 5.63
CA GLN A 64 -1.24 -22.70 7.08
C GLN A 64 -1.71 -21.47 7.85
N LYS A 65 -1.35 -20.28 7.39
CA LYS A 65 -1.72 -19.02 8.04
C LYS A 65 -2.12 -17.97 7.01
N VAL A 66 -3.28 -17.37 7.19
CA VAL A 66 -3.73 -16.20 6.42
C VAL A 66 -3.83 -15.02 7.38
N ILE A 67 -3.10 -13.95 7.08
CA ILE A 67 -3.09 -12.71 7.86
C ILE A 67 -3.92 -11.67 7.12
N VAL A 68 -4.95 -11.16 7.79
CA VAL A 68 -5.82 -10.10 7.28
C VAL A 68 -5.82 -8.94 8.29
N PRO A 69 -5.58 -7.70 7.87
CA PRO A 69 -5.72 -6.56 8.79
C PRO A 69 -7.19 -6.26 9.09
N LYS A 70 -7.44 -5.63 10.23
CA LYS A 70 -8.76 -5.15 10.63
C LYS A 70 -9.38 -4.31 9.49
N TYR A 71 -10.65 -4.54 9.21
CA TYR A 71 -11.40 -3.97 8.07
C TYR A 71 -10.82 -4.30 6.69
N GLY A 72 -9.87 -5.23 6.59
CA GLY A 72 -9.17 -5.53 5.35
C GLY A 72 -8.30 -4.38 4.82
N LEU A 73 -8.04 -3.34 5.62
CA LEU A 73 -7.32 -2.13 5.21
C LEU A 73 -5.81 -2.30 5.38
N LEU A 74 -5.09 -2.33 4.27
CA LEU A 74 -3.63 -2.45 4.28
C LEU A 74 -3.05 -1.73 3.06
N SER A 75 -2.14 -0.79 3.30
CA SER A 75 -1.41 -0.13 2.22
C SER A 75 -0.40 -1.08 1.57
N THR A 76 -0.03 -0.82 0.32
CA THR A 76 0.99 -1.62 -0.38
C THR A 76 2.32 -1.65 0.38
N PRO A 77 2.87 -0.53 0.90
CA PRO A 77 4.10 -0.58 1.70
C PRO A 77 3.95 -1.36 3.02
N ALA A 78 2.81 -1.27 3.69
CA ALA A 78 2.55 -2.05 4.91
C ALA A 78 2.44 -3.55 4.61
N THR A 79 1.82 -3.92 3.48
CA THR A 79 1.80 -5.31 3.01
C THR A 79 3.22 -5.83 2.76
N SER A 80 4.06 -5.05 2.09
CA SER A 80 5.47 -5.39 1.86
C SER A 80 6.25 -5.60 3.16
N HIS A 81 5.98 -4.78 4.17
CA HIS A 81 6.56 -4.94 5.50
C HIS A 81 6.11 -6.23 6.18
N LEU A 82 4.79 -6.49 6.22
CA LEU A 82 4.24 -7.70 6.84
C LEU A 82 4.75 -8.98 6.18
N ILE A 83 4.83 -9.03 4.85
CA ILE A 83 5.38 -10.19 4.15
C ILE A 83 6.78 -10.52 4.67
N ARG A 84 7.66 -9.52 4.78
CA ARG A 84 9.03 -9.74 5.30
C ARG A 84 9.05 -10.08 6.78
N LYS A 85 8.27 -9.37 7.60
CA LYS A 85 8.18 -9.59 9.06
C LYS A 85 7.71 -11.01 9.39
N GLU A 86 6.64 -11.45 8.76
CA GLU A 86 6.00 -12.75 8.99
C GLU A 86 6.63 -13.89 8.17
N LYS A 87 7.66 -13.57 7.37
CA LYS A 87 8.29 -14.53 6.43
C LYS A 87 7.26 -15.23 5.55
N ALA A 88 6.24 -14.47 5.12
CA ALA A 88 5.18 -14.96 4.27
C ALA A 88 5.70 -15.29 2.87
N ILE A 89 5.11 -16.28 2.19
CA ILE A 89 5.45 -16.60 0.80
C ILE A 89 5.06 -15.50 -0.17
N GLY A 90 4.15 -14.63 0.25
CA GLY A 90 3.69 -13.48 -0.51
C GLY A 90 2.51 -12.78 0.13
N GLY A 91 1.96 -11.81 -0.59
CA GLY A 91 0.75 -11.10 -0.20
C GLY A 91 -0.10 -10.72 -1.40
N ILE A 92 -1.41 -10.86 -1.23
CA ILE A 92 -2.42 -10.43 -2.19
C ILE A 92 -2.93 -9.05 -1.78
N ILE A 93 -2.77 -8.08 -2.66
CA ILE A 93 -3.17 -6.68 -2.42
C ILE A 93 -4.34 -6.33 -3.33
N LEU A 94 -5.47 -6.00 -2.72
CA LEU A 94 -6.68 -5.60 -3.42
C LEU A 94 -6.66 -4.10 -3.65
N SER A 95 -6.22 -3.70 -4.84
CA SER A 95 -6.12 -2.30 -5.25
C SER A 95 -6.00 -2.15 -6.75
N ALA A 96 -6.64 -1.14 -7.31
CA ALA A 96 -6.35 -0.62 -8.64
C ALA A 96 -5.53 0.70 -8.55
N SER A 97 -4.85 0.94 -7.41
CA SER A 97 -3.98 2.10 -7.16
C SER A 97 -4.76 3.42 -7.33
N HIS A 98 -4.30 4.33 -8.18
CA HIS A 98 -4.91 5.63 -8.42
C HIS A 98 -6.21 5.64 -9.25
N ASN A 99 -6.65 4.49 -9.76
CA ASN A 99 -7.90 4.42 -10.52
C ASN A 99 -9.10 4.67 -9.60
N PRO A 100 -10.18 5.30 -10.11
CA PRO A 100 -11.38 5.60 -9.31
C PRO A 100 -11.95 4.34 -8.67
N GLY A 101 -12.50 4.48 -7.48
CA GLY A 101 -13.21 3.45 -6.74
C GLY A 101 -14.71 3.47 -7.00
N GLY A 102 -15.45 2.66 -6.24
CA GLY A 102 -16.90 2.55 -6.33
C GLY A 102 -17.37 1.45 -7.26
N ILE A 103 -18.70 1.34 -7.39
CA ILE A 103 -19.33 0.29 -8.21
C ILE A 103 -19.00 0.47 -9.70
N ASP A 104 -18.97 1.70 -10.17
CA ASP A 104 -18.66 2.06 -11.56
C ASP A 104 -17.15 2.30 -11.79
N GLY A 105 -16.35 2.15 -10.75
CA GLY A 105 -14.90 2.32 -10.80
C GLY A 105 -14.16 1.03 -11.13
N ASP A 106 -12.89 1.01 -10.78
CA ASP A 106 -12.00 -0.11 -11.03
C ASP A 106 -11.69 -0.90 -9.76
N PHE A 107 -11.44 -2.17 -9.93
CA PHE A 107 -10.92 -3.09 -8.92
C PHE A 107 -9.62 -3.73 -9.42
N GLY A 108 -8.76 -4.15 -8.51
CA GLY A 108 -7.51 -4.77 -8.88
C GLY A 108 -7.00 -5.77 -7.87
N VAL A 109 -6.18 -6.70 -8.36
CA VAL A 109 -5.51 -7.72 -7.55
C VAL A 109 -4.04 -7.74 -7.94
N LYS A 110 -3.16 -7.44 -6.98
CA LYS A 110 -1.70 -7.49 -7.11
C LYS A 110 -1.15 -8.66 -6.28
N LEU A 111 -0.04 -9.23 -6.71
CA LEU A 111 0.73 -10.19 -5.93
C LEU A 111 2.10 -9.60 -5.62
N ASN A 112 2.45 -9.51 -4.33
CA ASN A 112 3.82 -9.30 -3.88
C ASN A 112 4.39 -10.64 -3.40
N ILE A 113 5.67 -10.91 -3.71
CA ILE A 113 6.35 -12.16 -3.36
C ILE A 113 7.08 -12.06 -2.01
N SER A 114 7.77 -13.11 -1.61
CA SER A 114 8.38 -13.27 -0.28
C SER A 114 9.38 -12.17 0.14
N ASN A 115 9.99 -11.47 -0.82
CA ASN A 115 10.85 -10.31 -0.52
C ASN A 115 10.06 -9.02 -0.21
N GLY A 116 8.72 -9.06 -0.33
CA GLY A 116 7.82 -7.92 -0.17
C GLY A 116 7.64 -7.07 -1.43
N GLY A 117 8.37 -7.34 -2.48
CA GLY A 117 8.25 -6.62 -3.76
C GLY A 117 7.19 -7.22 -4.68
N PRO A 118 6.78 -6.49 -5.75
CA PRO A 118 5.82 -7.00 -6.71
C PRO A 118 6.34 -8.25 -7.43
N ALA A 119 5.44 -9.15 -7.78
CA ALA A 119 5.77 -10.36 -8.52
C ALA A 119 6.44 -10.01 -9.87
N PRO A 120 7.60 -10.59 -10.19
CA PRO A 120 8.28 -10.34 -11.45
C PRO A 120 7.48 -10.90 -12.64
N GLU A 121 7.82 -10.43 -13.82
CA GLU A 121 7.07 -10.73 -15.05
C GLU A 121 6.94 -12.23 -15.33
N ILE A 122 7.94 -13.00 -15.00
CA ILE A 122 7.91 -14.48 -15.15
C ILE A 122 6.78 -15.11 -14.33
N ILE A 123 6.53 -14.63 -13.11
CA ILE A 123 5.44 -15.10 -12.25
C ILE A 123 4.10 -14.58 -12.75
N THR A 124 3.99 -13.29 -13.07
CA THR A 124 2.72 -12.73 -13.56
C THR A 124 2.28 -13.32 -14.90
N ASN A 125 3.22 -13.70 -15.77
CA ASN A 125 2.94 -14.42 -17.01
C ASN A 125 2.47 -15.87 -16.73
N LYS A 126 3.04 -16.54 -15.72
CA LYS A 126 2.56 -17.86 -15.27
C LYS A 126 1.12 -17.77 -14.77
N ILE A 127 0.82 -16.78 -13.92
CA ILE A 127 -0.54 -16.53 -13.42
C ILE A 127 -1.51 -16.26 -14.58
N PHE A 128 -1.13 -15.39 -15.52
CA PHE A 128 -1.97 -15.06 -16.65
C PHE A 128 -2.30 -16.30 -17.50
N LYS A 129 -1.29 -17.10 -17.84
CA LYS A 129 -1.49 -18.34 -18.60
C LYS A 129 -2.41 -19.32 -17.86
N ALA A 130 -2.19 -19.50 -16.55
CA ALA A 130 -3.04 -20.36 -15.73
C ALA A 130 -4.49 -19.86 -15.72
N SER A 131 -4.71 -18.56 -15.54
CA SER A 131 -6.06 -17.96 -15.49
C SER A 131 -6.86 -18.13 -16.79
N GLN A 132 -6.19 -18.35 -17.93
CA GLN A 132 -6.85 -18.61 -19.22
C GLN A 132 -7.26 -20.08 -19.41
N LEU A 133 -6.63 -20.98 -18.65
CA LEU A 133 -6.84 -22.43 -18.80
C LEU A 133 -7.72 -23.02 -17.69
N LEU A 134 -7.79 -22.36 -16.55
CA LEU A 134 -8.57 -22.83 -15.41
C LEU A 134 -10.08 -22.76 -15.69
N THR A 135 -10.75 -23.87 -15.48
CA THR A 135 -12.22 -24.01 -15.57
C THR A 135 -12.87 -24.30 -14.23
N SER A 136 -12.06 -24.45 -13.18
CA SER A 136 -12.52 -24.74 -11.82
C SER A 136 -11.54 -24.19 -10.79
N TYR A 137 -12.01 -24.02 -9.57
CA TYR A 137 -11.24 -23.58 -8.42
C TYR A 137 -11.73 -24.32 -7.17
N LYS A 138 -10.91 -24.29 -6.09
CA LYS A 138 -11.28 -24.87 -4.80
C LYS A 138 -11.69 -23.77 -3.84
N ILE A 139 -12.83 -23.93 -3.20
CA ILE A 139 -13.32 -23.00 -2.19
C ILE A 139 -13.98 -23.76 -1.02
N CYS A 140 -13.75 -23.30 0.19
CA CYS A 140 -14.40 -23.80 1.39
C CYS A 140 -15.50 -22.82 1.80
N LYS A 141 -16.76 -23.11 1.43
CA LYS A 141 -17.91 -22.23 1.76
C LYS A 141 -18.23 -22.34 3.26
N ILE A 142 -17.61 -21.51 4.07
CA ILE A 142 -17.80 -21.42 5.51
C ILE A 142 -18.05 -19.97 5.91
N GLN A 143 -18.68 -19.80 7.07
CA GLN A 143 -18.83 -18.47 7.66
C GLN A 143 -17.49 -18.04 8.27
N LEU A 144 -17.03 -16.88 7.86
CA LEU A 144 -15.85 -16.21 8.41
C LEU A 144 -16.26 -15.22 9.53
N PRO A 145 -15.32 -14.83 10.41
CA PRO A 145 -15.59 -13.81 11.42
C PRO A 145 -15.76 -12.43 10.76
N ASP A 146 -16.31 -11.51 11.52
CA ASP A 146 -16.29 -10.09 11.15
C ASP A 146 -14.86 -9.57 11.21
N PHE A 147 -14.37 -9.02 10.10
CA PHE A 147 -13.03 -8.42 10.00
C PHE A 147 -12.91 -7.09 10.75
N SER A 148 -13.95 -6.64 11.44
CA SER A 148 -13.91 -5.49 12.34
C SER A 148 -13.29 -5.79 13.71
N GLU A 149 -13.08 -7.08 14.06
CA GLU A 149 -12.56 -7.51 15.36
C GLU A 149 -11.26 -8.27 15.23
N TYR A 150 -10.31 -7.96 16.11
CA TYR A 150 -9.04 -8.71 16.19
C TYR A 150 -9.30 -10.14 16.66
N GLY A 151 -8.56 -11.09 16.14
CA GLY A 151 -8.71 -12.47 16.61
C GLY A 151 -7.91 -13.47 15.79
N THR A 152 -7.87 -14.69 16.32
CA THR A 152 -7.25 -15.86 15.68
C THR A 152 -8.30 -16.95 15.59
N TYR A 153 -8.54 -17.44 14.39
CA TYR A 153 -9.59 -18.41 14.09
C TYR A 153 -9.01 -19.60 13.36
N SER A 154 -9.41 -20.82 13.75
CA SER A 154 -8.88 -22.06 13.18
C SER A 154 -9.91 -22.72 12.27
N TYR A 155 -9.49 -23.08 11.07
CA TYR A 155 -10.28 -23.76 10.05
C TYR A 155 -9.50 -24.98 9.51
N GLY A 156 -9.59 -26.10 10.23
CA GLY A 156 -8.81 -27.29 9.91
C GLY A 156 -7.30 -27.03 10.04
N GLU A 157 -6.57 -27.12 8.95
CA GLU A 157 -5.12 -26.87 8.89
C GLU A 157 -4.77 -25.38 8.73
N THR A 158 -5.76 -24.50 8.52
CA THR A 158 -5.56 -23.07 8.26
C THR A 158 -5.90 -22.24 9.51
N THR A 159 -5.03 -21.30 9.84
CA THR A 159 -5.28 -20.26 10.84
C THR A 159 -5.52 -18.92 10.13
N LEU A 160 -6.65 -18.28 10.38
CA LEU A 160 -6.92 -16.92 10.01
C LEU A 160 -6.58 -16.00 11.19
N GLU A 161 -5.72 -15.03 10.99
CA GLU A 161 -5.35 -14.04 11.99
C GLU A 161 -5.76 -12.63 11.54
N ILE A 162 -6.62 -11.97 12.33
CA ILE A 162 -7.03 -10.58 12.09
C ILE A 162 -6.17 -9.68 12.98
N ILE A 163 -5.34 -8.84 12.38
CA ILE A 163 -4.30 -8.06 13.04
C ILE A 163 -4.50 -6.54 12.94
N ASP A 164 -3.72 -5.81 13.73
CA ASP A 164 -3.50 -4.38 13.57
C ASP A 164 -2.36 -4.11 12.56
N GLY A 165 -2.71 -4.08 11.28
CA GLY A 165 -1.73 -3.80 10.22
C GLY A 165 -1.16 -2.37 10.24
N LEU A 166 -1.86 -1.44 10.89
CA LEU A 166 -1.44 -0.05 11.05
C LEU A 166 -0.28 0.07 12.04
N LYS A 167 -0.43 -0.57 13.21
CA LYS A 167 0.54 -0.51 14.31
C LYS A 167 1.91 -1.01 13.89
N ASP A 168 1.96 -2.12 13.17
CA ASP A 168 3.22 -2.70 12.73
C ASP A 168 3.99 -1.77 11.78
N TYR A 169 3.30 -1.15 10.84
CA TYR A 169 3.91 -0.20 9.93
C TYR A 169 4.38 1.07 10.65
N SER A 170 3.55 1.62 11.53
CA SER A 170 3.90 2.80 12.32
C SER A 170 5.11 2.57 13.21
N ASN A 171 5.22 1.39 13.83
CA ASN A 171 6.37 1.01 14.63
C ASN A 171 7.65 0.85 13.78
N LEU A 172 7.52 0.42 12.52
CA LEU A 172 8.65 0.41 11.60
C LEU A 172 9.09 1.84 11.27
N MET A 173 8.15 2.74 11.00
CA MET A 173 8.47 4.16 10.71
C MET A 173 9.19 4.83 11.88
N GLU A 174 8.77 4.58 13.11
CA GLU A 174 9.43 5.06 14.32
C GLU A 174 10.88 4.59 14.48
N LYS A 175 11.20 3.39 13.99
CA LYS A 175 12.58 2.87 13.99
C LYS A 175 13.44 3.48 12.89
N ILE A 176 12.83 3.89 11.78
CA ILE A 176 13.53 4.46 10.62
C ILE A 176 13.75 5.96 10.81
N PHE A 177 12.74 6.68 11.32
CA PHE A 177 12.71 8.12 11.45
C PHE A 177 12.70 8.54 12.91
N ASP A 178 13.33 9.67 13.22
CA ASP A 178 13.29 10.31 14.54
C ASP A 178 11.99 11.12 14.68
N PHE A 179 10.95 10.50 15.25
CA PHE A 179 9.64 11.12 15.39
C PHE A 179 9.67 12.30 16.39
N ASP A 180 10.51 12.24 17.41
CA ASP A 180 10.64 13.33 18.40
C ASP A 180 11.25 14.58 17.74
N GLN A 181 12.34 14.40 16.99
CA GLN A 181 12.99 15.49 16.28
C GLN A 181 12.08 16.09 15.21
N ILE A 182 11.36 15.26 14.46
CA ILE A 182 10.40 15.70 13.44
C ILE A 182 9.24 16.43 14.10
N SER A 183 8.67 15.90 15.18
CA SER A 183 7.57 16.51 15.92
C SER A 183 7.97 17.88 16.48
N ASP A 184 9.13 17.97 17.10
CA ASP A 184 9.65 19.25 17.65
C ASP A 184 9.84 20.29 16.56
N PHE A 185 10.28 19.86 15.36
CA PHE A 185 10.41 20.75 14.22
C PHE A 185 9.03 21.21 13.69
N LEU A 186 8.08 20.29 13.53
CA LEU A 186 6.75 20.59 13.01
C LEU A 186 5.89 21.43 13.98
N LYS A 187 6.14 21.37 15.29
CA LYS A 187 5.43 22.18 16.31
C LYS A 187 5.93 23.63 16.44
N LYS A 188 7.03 23.98 15.78
CA LYS A 188 7.53 25.37 15.74
C LYS A 188 6.80 26.14 14.63
N ASP A 189 7.53 26.74 13.71
CA ASP A 189 6.97 27.57 12.64
C ASP A 189 6.82 26.81 11.31
N PHE A 190 6.81 25.48 11.34
CA PHE A 190 6.72 24.62 10.16
C PHE A 190 5.43 23.81 10.16
N SER A 191 4.45 24.27 9.38
CA SER A 191 3.14 23.62 9.29
C SER A 191 3.09 22.56 8.18
N LEU A 192 2.53 21.39 8.51
CA LEU A 192 2.35 20.27 7.62
C LEU A 192 0.85 20.06 7.33
N ILE A 193 0.53 19.67 6.10
CA ILE A 193 -0.79 19.12 5.74
C ILE A 193 -0.61 17.88 4.86
N PHE A 194 -1.33 16.81 5.19
CA PHE A 194 -1.32 15.56 4.45
C PHE A 194 -2.71 15.26 3.88
N ASP A 195 -2.80 15.06 2.58
CA ASP A 195 -4.04 14.64 1.90
C ASP A 195 -4.02 13.13 1.66
N ALA A 196 -4.87 12.41 2.39
CA ALA A 196 -5.02 10.97 2.23
C ALA A 196 -5.97 10.57 1.10
N MET A 197 -6.57 11.54 0.39
CA MET A 197 -7.47 11.35 -0.75
C MET A 197 -8.60 10.34 -0.49
N ASN A 198 -9.12 10.30 0.74
CA ASN A 198 -10.13 9.33 1.22
C ASN A 198 -9.72 7.86 1.02
N ALA A 199 -8.42 7.58 1.02
CA ALA A 199 -7.84 6.29 0.76
C ALA A 199 -7.18 5.67 2.02
N VAL A 200 -6.53 4.52 1.85
CA VAL A 200 -5.99 3.70 2.93
C VAL A 200 -4.95 4.40 3.79
N THR A 201 -4.30 5.46 3.29
CA THR A 201 -3.26 6.20 4.03
C THR A 201 -3.80 7.10 5.14
N GLY A 202 -5.11 7.38 5.16
CA GLY A 202 -5.73 8.23 6.17
C GLY A 202 -5.50 7.75 7.61
N PRO A 203 -5.84 6.50 7.96
CA PRO A 203 -5.54 5.93 9.28
C PRO A 203 -4.05 5.98 9.64
N TYR A 204 -3.15 5.72 8.69
CA TYR A 204 -1.70 5.81 8.93
C TYR A 204 -1.25 7.24 9.24
N ALA A 205 -1.73 8.21 8.48
CA ALA A 205 -1.42 9.62 8.71
C ALA A 205 -1.91 10.09 10.08
N LYS A 206 -3.13 9.73 10.47
CA LYS A 206 -3.68 10.03 11.79
C LYS A 206 -2.84 9.40 12.90
N ASN A 207 -2.50 8.11 12.78
CA ASN A 207 -1.69 7.44 13.78
C ASN A 207 -0.29 8.05 13.91
N ILE A 208 0.37 8.32 12.78
CA ILE A 208 1.75 8.84 12.79
C ILE A 208 1.77 10.32 13.19
N PHE A 209 1.02 11.17 12.49
CA PHE A 209 1.13 12.62 12.71
C PHE A 209 0.38 13.09 13.94
N VAL A 210 -0.83 12.56 14.19
CA VAL A 210 -1.66 13.04 15.31
C VAL A 210 -1.34 12.27 16.60
N GLU A 211 -1.44 10.92 16.57
CA GLU A 211 -1.32 10.14 17.80
C GLU A 211 0.14 10.04 18.29
N LYS A 212 1.10 9.73 17.39
CA LYS A 212 2.51 9.56 17.78
C LYS A 212 3.29 10.88 17.85
N MET A 213 3.13 11.77 16.87
CA MET A 213 3.85 13.05 16.85
C MET A 213 3.11 14.18 17.57
N GLY A 214 1.83 14.01 17.91
CA GLY A 214 1.03 14.99 18.64
C GLY A 214 0.73 16.26 17.86
N LEU A 215 0.59 16.17 16.54
CA LEU A 215 0.13 17.28 15.70
C LEU A 215 -1.39 17.45 15.79
N ALA A 216 -1.90 18.61 15.39
CA ALA A 216 -3.32 18.87 15.35
C ALA A 216 -4.04 18.00 14.30
N HIS A 217 -5.29 17.62 14.55
CA HIS A 217 -6.07 16.74 13.67
C HIS A 217 -6.28 17.29 12.26
N ASP A 218 -6.30 18.60 12.10
CA ASP A 218 -6.45 19.29 10.82
C ASP A 218 -5.23 19.20 9.90
N CYS A 219 -4.11 18.64 10.39
CA CYS A 219 -2.97 18.32 9.53
C CYS A 219 -3.25 17.16 8.57
N VAL A 220 -4.37 16.41 8.73
CA VAL A 220 -4.77 15.33 7.84
C VAL A 220 -6.12 15.65 7.20
N MET A 221 -6.09 15.98 5.92
CA MET A 221 -7.30 16.15 5.13
C MET A 221 -7.69 14.86 4.42
N ASN A 222 -9.00 14.67 4.14
CA ASN A 222 -9.54 13.48 3.48
C ASN A 222 -9.08 12.17 4.16
N GLY A 223 -8.93 12.17 5.48
CA GLY A 223 -8.30 11.12 6.27
C GLY A 223 -9.21 9.93 6.62
N ASN A 224 -10.42 9.83 6.06
CA ASN A 224 -11.32 8.68 6.25
C ASN A 224 -11.39 7.86 4.96
N PRO A 225 -10.99 6.58 4.97
CA PRO A 225 -11.14 5.72 3.81
C PRO A 225 -12.61 5.59 3.40
N LEU A 226 -12.88 5.81 2.11
CA LEU A 226 -14.21 5.65 1.52
C LEU A 226 -14.13 4.65 0.36
N LYS A 227 -15.18 3.85 0.17
CA LYS A 227 -15.19 2.78 -0.86
C LYS A 227 -15.08 3.30 -2.29
N ASP A 228 -15.43 4.56 -2.51
CA ASP A 228 -15.37 5.27 -3.79
C ASP A 228 -14.38 6.45 -3.77
N PHE A 229 -13.57 6.55 -2.70
CA PHE A 229 -12.65 7.67 -2.46
C PHE A 229 -13.34 9.05 -2.47
N GLY A 230 -14.63 9.10 -2.06
CA GLY A 230 -15.44 10.32 -2.06
C GLY A 230 -15.82 10.79 -3.46
N GLY A 231 -15.93 9.87 -4.42
CA GLY A 231 -16.23 10.17 -5.83
C GLY A 231 -15.06 10.79 -6.60
N LEU A 232 -13.84 10.73 -6.03
CA LEU A 232 -12.65 11.34 -6.62
C LEU A 232 -11.67 10.27 -7.14
N HIS A 233 -10.69 10.71 -7.93
CA HIS A 233 -9.52 9.90 -8.28
C HIS A 233 -8.49 10.02 -7.16
N PRO A 234 -8.08 8.93 -6.50
CA PRO A 234 -7.03 8.95 -5.49
C PRO A 234 -5.63 8.96 -6.17
N ASP A 235 -5.38 9.96 -7.02
CA ASP A 235 -4.15 10.13 -7.79
C ASP A 235 -3.45 11.43 -7.36
N PRO A 236 -2.31 11.35 -6.66
CA PRO A 236 -1.64 12.49 -6.06
C PRO A 236 -0.92 13.34 -7.10
N ASN A 237 -1.68 14.16 -7.79
CA ASN A 237 -1.18 15.15 -8.76
C ASN A 237 -1.91 16.49 -8.61
N LEU A 238 -1.43 17.52 -9.31
CA LEU A 238 -1.96 18.89 -9.18
C LEU A 238 -3.44 19.01 -9.60
N THR A 239 -3.94 18.10 -10.42
CA THR A 239 -5.34 18.09 -10.88
C THR A 239 -6.27 17.49 -9.85
N TYR A 240 -5.95 16.30 -9.36
CA TYR A 240 -6.84 15.56 -8.45
C TYR A 240 -6.65 15.95 -6.98
N ALA A 241 -5.44 16.34 -6.56
CA ALA A 241 -5.18 16.95 -5.26
C ALA A 241 -5.21 18.49 -5.33
N SER A 242 -6.13 19.06 -6.10
CA SER A 242 -6.21 20.51 -6.37
C SER A 242 -6.41 21.34 -5.11
N GLN A 243 -7.14 20.84 -4.12
CA GLN A 243 -7.32 21.49 -2.82
C GLN A 243 -5.98 21.65 -2.08
N LEU A 244 -5.19 20.58 -2.03
CA LEU A 244 -3.84 20.61 -1.44
C LEU A 244 -2.94 21.55 -2.22
N ALA A 245 -2.97 21.47 -3.57
CA ALA A 245 -2.20 22.36 -4.44
C ALA A 245 -2.54 23.85 -4.21
N ASP A 246 -3.81 24.20 -4.07
CA ASP A 246 -4.23 25.56 -3.77
C ASP A 246 -3.70 26.06 -2.41
N LEU A 247 -3.77 25.24 -1.37
CA LEU A 247 -3.26 25.55 -0.04
C LEU A 247 -1.76 25.84 -0.03
N LEU A 248 -0.97 25.12 -0.82
CA LEU A 248 0.50 25.22 -0.82
C LEU A 248 1.01 26.26 -1.85
N LEU A 249 0.48 26.24 -3.07
CA LEU A 249 1.03 27.03 -4.18
C LEU A 249 0.42 28.43 -4.25
N ASN A 250 -0.90 28.58 -4.05
CA ASN A 250 -1.59 29.85 -4.18
C ASN A 250 -1.74 30.56 -2.83
N LYS A 251 -2.42 29.92 -1.87
CA LYS A 251 -2.67 30.50 -0.54
C LYS A 251 -1.43 30.51 0.35
N LYS A 252 -0.49 29.58 0.12
CA LYS A 252 0.75 29.47 0.90
C LYS A 252 0.51 29.32 2.41
N SER A 253 -0.59 28.64 2.77
CA SER A 253 -1.08 28.50 4.15
C SER A 253 -0.25 27.52 4.98
N TYR A 254 0.44 26.58 4.33
CA TYR A 254 1.26 25.57 4.97
C TYR A 254 2.69 25.63 4.45
N SER A 255 3.63 25.10 5.24
CA SER A 255 5.05 25.03 4.87
C SER A 255 5.33 23.81 3.98
N PHE A 256 4.63 22.68 4.24
CA PHE A 256 4.82 21.42 3.56
C PHE A 256 3.48 20.71 3.37
N GLY A 257 3.29 20.11 2.22
CA GLY A 257 2.13 19.30 1.90
C GLY A 257 2.52 18.01 1.19
N ALA A 258 1.79 16.94 1.48
CA ALA A 258 1.95 15.68 0.80
C ALA A 258 0.58 15.04 0.52
N ALA A 259 0.49 14.26 -0.55
CA ALA A 259 -0.66 13.41 -0.84
C ALA A 259 -0.18 12.02 -1.24
N CYS A 260 -0.99 10.97 -0.96
CA CYS A 260 -0.72 9.61 -1.41
C CYS A 260 -1.87 9.07 -2.25
N ASP A 261 -1.57 8.09 -3.11
CA ASP A 261 -2.59 7.42 -3.93
C ASP A 261 -3.40 6.36 -3.13
N GLY A 262 -4.32 5.70 -3.83
CA GLY A 262 -5.30 4.80 -3.23
C GLY A 262 -4.72 3.73 -2.32
N ASP A 263 -3.59 3.12 -2.67
CA ASP A 263 -2.91 2.09 -1.87
C ASP A 263 -1.59 2.55 -1.23
N GLY A 264 -1.25 3.84 -1.36
CA GLY A 264 -0.19 4.49 -0.60
C GLY A 264 1.23 4.15 -1.06
N ASP A 265 1.42 3.70 -2.30
CA ASP A 265 2.74 3.42 -2.87
C ASP A 265 3.30 4.57 -3.73
N ARG A 266 2.49 5.61 -3.98
CA ARG A 266 2.87 6.83 -4.69
C ARG A 266 2.53 8.07 -3.88
N ASN A 267 3.23 9.16 -4.19
CA ASN A 267 3.04 10.41 -3.47
C ASN A 267 3.25 11.63 -4.37
N MET A 268 2.73 12.76 -3.91
CA MET A 268 3.07 14.10 -4.37
C MET A 268 3.56 14.93 -3.19
N ILE A 269 4.60 15.71 -3.40
CA ILE A 269 5.20 16.60 -2.39
C ILE A 269 5.12 18.04 -2.86
N LEU A 270 4.69 18.91 -1.96
CA LEU A 270 4.59 20.35 -2.15
C LEU A 270 5.27 21.09 -1.00
N GLY A 271 6.03 22.12 -1.32
CA GLY A 271 6.46 23.15 -0.38
C GLY A 271 5.62 24.40 -0.55
N ARG A 272 5.79 25.37 0.34
CA ARG A 272 5.15 26.70 0.25
C ARG A 272 5.55 27.43 -1.05
N GLY A 273 4.65 27.45 -2.02
CA GLY A 273 4.88 28.03 -3.34
C GLY A 273 5.82 27.19 -4.24
N CYS A 274 6.05 25.93 -3.92
CA CYS A 274 6.97 25.05 -4.65
C CYS A 274 6.36 23.66 -4.88
N PHE A 275 6.47 23.17 -6.11
CA PHE A 275 6.11 21.79 -6.48
C PHE A 275 7.38 20.97 -6.63
N VAL A 276 7.48 19.87 -5.89
CA VAL A 276 8.57 18.90 -6.05
C VAL A 276 8.17 17.90 -7.13
N ASN A 277 8.87 17.92 -8.25
CA ASN A 277 8.61 16.95 -9.31
C ASN A 277 8.84 15.52 -8.78
N PRO A 278 7.85 14.60 -8.88
CA PRO A 278 8.00 13.24 -8.38
C PRO A 278 9.24 12.52 -8.91
N SER A 279 9.67 12.81 -10.14
CA SER A 279 10.87 12.21 -10.72
C SER A 279 12.18 12.67 -10.05
N ASP A 280 12.19 13.80 -9.33
CA ASP A 280 13.36 14.34 -8.63
C ASP A 280 13.40 13.93 -7.15
N SER A 281 12.32 13.39 -6.59
CA SER A 281 12.24 13.04 -5.16
C SER A 281 13.32 12.06 -4.71
N LEU A 282 13.69 11.10 -5.55
CA LEU A 282 14.76 10.16 -5.26
C LEU A 282 16.10 10.86 -5.07
N ALA A 283 16.42 11.87 -5.88
CA ALA A 283 17.65 12.64 -5.74
C ALA A 283 17.71 13.40 -4.39
N VAL A 284 16.57 14.01 -4.00
CA VAL A 284 16.46 14.72 -2.71
C VAL A 284 16.65 13.75 -1.55
N ILE A 285 15.97 12.60 -1.56
CA ILE A 285 16.09 11.58 -0.50
C ILE A 285 17.52 11.06 -0.44
N THR A 286 18.13 10.74 -1.58
CA THR A 286 19.51 10.23 -1.65
C THR A 286 20.51 11.22 -1.07
N ALA A 287 20.40 12.50 -1.42
CA ALA A 287 21.29 13.55 -0.93
C ALA A 287 21.21 13.73 0.60
N ASN A 288 20.04 13.47 1.18
CA ASN A 288 19.74 13.66 2.59
C ASN A 288 19.62 12.34 3.37
N ALA A 289 19.99 11.20 2.79
CA ALA A 289 19.77 9.89 3.42
C ALA A 289 20.36 9.78 4.82
N LYS A 290 21.53 10.37 5.08
CA LYS A 290 22.20 10.36 6.41
C LYS A 290 21.43 11.12 7.49
N CYS A 291 20.49 11.99 7.13
CA CYS A 291 19.61 12.65 8.10
C CYS A 291 18.54 11.71 8.66
N VAL A 292 18.35 10.55 8.04
CA VAL A 292 17.38 9.55 8.47
C VAL A 292 18.08 8.53 9.36
N PRO A 293 17.71 8.38 10.65
CA PRO A 293 18.38 7.45 11.57
C PRO A 293 18.52 6.03 11.04
N GLY A 294 17.53 5.53 10.30
CA GLY A 294 17.60 4.22 9.65
C GLY A 294 18.70 4.08 8.58
N TYR A 295 19.25 5.19 8.11
CA TYR A 295 20.33 5.25 7.10
C TYR A 295 21.55 6.02 7.60
N LYS A 296 21.74 6.17 8.93
CA LYS A 296 22.84 6.92 9.54
C LYS A 296 24.22 6.48 9.07
N ASP A 297 24.38 5.20 8.77
CA ASP A 297 25.64 4.61 8.27
C ASP A 297 25.85 4.85 6.76
N GLY A 298 24.90 5.56 6.13
CA GLY A 298 24.89 5.83 4.69
C GLY A 298 24.15 4.77 3.88
N ILE A 299 24.14 4.96 2.57
CA ILE A 299 23.58 4.04 1.59
C ILE A 299 24.69 3.54 0.68
N THR A 300 24.60 2.29 0.23
CA THR A 300 25.64 1.64 -0.58
C THR A 300 25.47 1.89 -2.08
N GLY A 301 24.31 2.38 -2.49
CA GLY A 301 23.98 2.67 -3.89
C GLY A 301 22.53 3.07 -4.06
N VAL A 302 22.19 3.51 -5.25
CA VAL A 302 20.83 3.85 -5.67
C VAL A 302 20.49 3.15 -6.98
N ALA A 303 19.18 2.95 -7.21
CA ALA A 303 18.68 2.45 -8.49
C ALA A 303 17.49 3.30 -8.93
N ARG A 304 17.39 3.58 -10.21
CA ARG A 304 16.28 4.31 -10.80
C ARG A 304 15.72 3.64 -12.05
N SER A 305 14.46 3.88 -12.35
CA SER A 305 13.90 3.55 -13.65
C SER A 305 14.22 4.62 -14.69
N MET A 306 14.06 4.31 -15.97
CA MET A 306 14.32 5.27 -17.06
C MET A 306 13.52 6.57 -16.95
N PRO A 307 12.24 6.56 -16.53
CA PRO A 307 11.48 7.80 -16.33
C PRO A 307 11.95 8.67 -15.16
N THR A 308 12.67 8.11 -14.19
CA THR A 308 13.18 8.86 -13.04
C THR A 308 14.28 9.83 -13.47
N SER A 309 14.27 11.04 -12.90
CA SER A 309 15.24 12.08 -13.22
C SER A 309 16.69 11.62 -13.05
N SER A 310 17.54 12.01 -13.99
CA SER A 310 19.00 11.82 -13.90
C SER A 310 19.66 12.70 -12.82
N ALA A 311 18.93 13.53 -12.12
CA ALA A 311 19.46 14.28 -10.98
C ALA A 311 20.06 13.35 -9.91
N VAL A 312 19.50 12.15 -9.72
CA VAL A 312 20.05 11.15 -8.79
C VAL A 312 21.42 10.63 -9.22
N ASP A 313 21.71 10.56 -10.52
CA ASP A 313 23.03 10.15 -11.04
C ASP A 313 24.12 11.16 -10.61
N ASN A 314 23.77 12.46 -10.60
CA ASN A 314 24.68 13.51 -10.13
C ASN A 314 24.92 13.42 -8.62
N VAL A 315 23.85 13.16 -7.86
CA VAL A 315 23.95 12.95 -6.42
C VAL A 315 24.79 11.73 -6.09
N ALA A 316 24.55 10.60 -6.77
CA ALA A 316 25.33 9.36 -6.58
C ALA A 316 26.81 9.58 -6.84
N ARG A 317 27.16 10.29 -7.93
CA ARG A 317 28.56 10.67 -8.23
C ARG A 317 29.15 11.53 -7.13
N ALA A 318 28.42 12.54 -6.64
CA ALA A 318 28.89 13.41 -5.56
C ALA A 318 29.11 12.66 -4.24
N LEU A 319 28.31 11.63 -3.96
CA LEU A 319 28.43 10.75 -2.80
C LEU A 319 29.41 9.59 -2.99
N ASN A 320 29.94 9.42 -4.21
CA ASN A 320 30.83 8.32 -4.60
C ASN A 320 30.19 6.93 -4.35
N ILE A 321 28.91 6.78 -4.73
CA ILE A 321 28.16 5.53 -4.67
C ILE A 321 27.65 5.14 -6.06
N PRO A 322 27.41 3.84 -6.36
CA PRO A 322 26.85 3.40 -7.62
C PRO A 322 25.38 3.84 -7.81
N CYS A 323 25.02 4.10 -9.09
CA CYS A 323 23.67 4.31 -9.56
C CYS A 323 23.38 3.43 -10.77
#